data_7ea1d7b4cd0d41fedeb11c2cfef2e1cd
#
_entry.id   7ea1d7b4cd0d41fedeb11c2cfef2e1cd
#
_cell.length_a   1.000
_cell.length_b   1.000
_cell.length_c   1.000
_cell.angle_alpha   90.00
_cell.angle_beta   90.00
_cell.angle_gamma   90.00
#
_symmetry.space_group_name_H-M   'P 1'
#
loop_
_entity.id
_entity.type
_entity.pdbx_description
1 polymer ?
#
loop_
_entity_poly.entity_id
_entity_poly.type
_entity_poly.pdbx_seq_one_letter_code
_entity_poly.pdbx_strand_id
1 'polypeptide(L)' 'MTQHATIAGHVTYTPGDGAPLTIPKGPVELEPSKDSTTLSWTADNDAVGSAAIPRDQFNQYVREGKIRIQN' A
#
# COMPACT_ATOMS: atom_id res chain seq x y z
N MET A 1 7.27 14.93 1.68
CA MET A 1 6.11 14.93 2.57
C MET A 1 5.39 13.60 2.51
N THR A 2 5.01 13.10 3.66
CA THR A 2 4.32 11.81 3.73
C THR A 2 2.86 12.01 3.38
N GLN A 3 2.36 11.22 2.47
CA GLN A 3 0.95 11.19 2.13
C GLN A 3 0.28 10.06 2.88
N HIS A 4 -1.02 10.19 3.08
CA HIS A 4 -1.81 9.16 3.76
C HIS A 4 -2.88 8.62 2.82
N ALA A 5 -3.19 7.35 3.01
CA ALA A 5 -4.26 6.71 2.26
C ALA A 5 -4.93 5.68 3.14
N THR A 6 -6.04 5.15 2.65
CA THR A 6 -6.76 4.08 3.34
C THR A 6 -6.93 2.92 2.38
N ILE A 7 -6.58 1.73 2.84
CA ILE A 7 -6.82 0.51 2.08
C ILE A 7 -8.28 0.12 2.28
N ALA A 8 -9.06 0.25 1.22
CA ALA A 8 -10.51 0.01 1.28
C ALA A 8 -10.91 -1.32 0.66
N GLY A 9 -10.03 -1.95 -0.10
CA GLY A 9 -10.32 -3.19 -0.78
C GLY A 9 -9.21 -4.20 -0.62
N HIS A 10 -9.26 -5.26 -1.41
CA HIS A 10 -8.26 -6.32 -1.37
C HIS A 10 -7.01 -5.89 -2.16
N VAL A 11 -5.96 -5.56 -1.46
CA VAL A 11 -4.70 -5.14 -2.06
C VAL A 11 -3.63 -6.13 -1.66
N THR A 12 -2.91 -6.66 -2.65
CA THR A 12 -1.83 -7.61 -2.39
C THR A 12 -0.53 -7.11 -3.01
N TYR A 13 0.57 -7.63 -2.51
CA TYR A 13 1.87 -7.39 -3.10
C TYR A 13 2.70 -8.65 -2.99
N THR A 14 3.69 -8.78 -3.88
CA THR A 14 4.58 -9.92 -3.88
C THR A 14 5.99 -9.45 -3.53
N PRO A 15 6.49 -9.78 -2.34
CA PRO A 15 7.86 -9.41 -1.97
C PRO A 15 8.85 -10.36 -2.62
N GLY A 16 9.71 -9.85 -3.48
CA GLY A 16 10.77 -10.63 -4.10
C GLY A 16 10.25 -11.95 -4.67
N ASP A 17 10.80 -13.06 -4.20
CA ASP A 17 10.44 -14.40 -4.64
C ASP A 17 9.32 -15.03 -3.79
N GLY A 18 8.75 -14.28 -2.87
CA GLY A 18 7.76 -14.83 -1.96
C GLY A 18 6.38 -14.94 -2.56
N ALA A 19 5.47 -15.54 -1.80
CA ALA A 19 4.06 -15.63 -2.18
C ALA A 19 3.39 -14.27 -1.98
N PRO A 20 2.29 -13.99 -2.71
CA PRO A 20 1.57 -12.74 -2.51
C PRO A 20 1.07 -12.59 -1.07
N LEU A 21 1.23 -11.39 -0.53
CA LEU A 21 0.77 -11.05 0.80
C LEU A 21 -0.31 -9.99 0.71
N THR A 22 -1.29 -10.07 1.60
CA THR A 22 -2.38 -9.11 1.63
C THR A 22 -2.03 -7.96 2.56
N ILE A 23 -2.21 -6.73 2.07
CA ILE A 23 -2.03 -5.54 2.88
C ILE A 23 -3.28 -5.35 3.73
N PRO A 24 -3.15 -5.19 5.05
CA PRO A 24 -4.33 -5.01 5.90
C PRO A 24 -5.13 -3.77 5.51
N LYS A 25 -6.45 -3.87 5.62
CA LYS A 25 -7.30 -2.72 5.40
C LYS A 25 -7.11 -1.71 6.52
N GLY A 26 -7.18 -0.43 6.18
CA GLY A 26 -7.05 0.64 7.14
C GLY A 26 -6.06 1.69 6.70
N PRO A 27 -5.67 2.60 7.59
CA PRO A 27 -4.79 3.70 7.22
C PRO A 27 -3.36 3.24 6.94
N VAL A 28 -2.77 3.82 5.91
CA VAL A 28 -1.38 3.57 5.54
C VAL A 28 -0.71 4.90 5.20
N GLU A 29 0.60 4.93 5.29
CA GLU A 29 1.39 6.07 4.85
C GLU A 29 1.99 5.75 3.48
N LEU A 30 2.07 6.77 2.65
CA LEU A 30 2.59 6.64 1.29
C LEU A 30 3.88 7.41 1.13
N GLU A 31 4.87 6.78 0.51
CA GLU A 31 6.09 7.44 0.10
C GLU A 31 6.31 7.19 -1.38
N PRO A 32 5.86 8.12 -2.24
CA PRO A 32 6.05 7.93 -3.68
C PRO A 32 7.51 8.13 -4.08
N SER A 33 7.96 7.32 -5.01
CA SER A 33 9.26 7.48 -5.62
C SER A 33 9.10 7.41 -7.13
N LYS A 34 10.23 7.37 -7.86
CA LYS A 34 10.18 7.43 -9.32
C LYS A 34 9.32 6.35 -9.94
N ASP A 35 9.54 5.12 -9.52
CA ASP A 35 8.95 3.96 -10.18
C ASP A 35 7.99 3.18 -9.31
N SER A 36 7.88 3.57 -8.05
CA SER A 36 7.06 2.80 -7.11
C SER A 36 6.50 3.71 -6.03
N THR A 37 5.59 3.15 -5.25
CA THR A 37 5.06 3.82 -4.07
C THR A 37 5.22 2.86 -2.91
N THR A 38 5.84 3.30 -1.84
CA THR A 38 6.00 2.49 -0.63
C THR A 38 4.86 2.78 0.32
N LEU A 39 4.18 1.72 0.74
CA LEU A 39 3.10 1.82 1.72
C LEU A 39 3.61 1.28 3.05
N SER A 40 3.32 2.01 4.12
CA SER A 40 3.69 1.58 5.47
C SER A 40 2.45 1.57 6.34
N TRP A 41 2.32 0.55 7.16
CA TRP A 41 1.15 0.40 8.03
C TRP A 41 1.55 -0.20 9.36
N THR A 42 0.66 -0.08 10.35
CA THR A 42 0.83 -0.71 11.65
C THR A 42 -0.26 -1.75 11.82
N ALA A 43 0.14 -2.99 12.04
CA ALA A 43 -0.81 -4.07 12.28
C ALA A 43 -1.34 -4.04 13.71
N ASP A 44 -2.37 -4.85 13.98
CA ASP A 44 -3.07 -4.82 15.27
C ASP A 44 -2.19 -5.14 16.46
N ASN A 45 -1.10 -5.85 16.25
CA ASN A 45 -0.18 -6.23 17.33
C ASN A 45 1.05 -5.32 17.40
N ASP A 46 0.92 -4.09 16.95
CA ASP A 46 2.00 -3.09 16.89
C ASP A 46 3.13 -3.45 15.94
N ALA A 47 2.95 -4.47 15.13
CA ALA A 47 3.94 -4.81 14.11
C ALA A 47 3.85 -3.80 12.96
N VAL A 48 5.00 -3.34 12.49
CA VAL A 48 5.04 -2.40 11.36
C VAL A 48 5.34 -3.19 10.09
N GLY A 49 4.55 -2.94 9.07
CA GLY A 49 4.77 -3.53 7.76
C GLY A 49 5.00 -2.47 6.71
N SER A 50 5.66 -2.86 5.63
CA SER A 50 5.85 -1.95 4.51
C SER A 50 5.93 -2.76 3.21
N ALA A 51 5.53 -2.13 2.10
CA ALA A 51 5.57 -2.76 0.79
C ALA A 51 5.77 -1.70 -0.27
N ALA A 52 6.64 -1.99 -1.23
CA ALA A 52 6.82 -1.13 -2.39
C ALA A 52 6.01 -1.73 -3.53
N ILE A 53 5.10 -0.94 -4.10
CA ILE A 53 4.25 -1.37 -5.20
C ILE A 53 4.64 -0.58 -6.44
N PRO A 54 4.79 -1.24 -7.60
CA PRO A 54 5.05 -0.50 -8.83
C PRO A 54 4.00 0.57 -9.06
N ARG A 55 4.42 1.71 -9.59
CA ARG A 55 3.54 2.87 -9.76
C ARG A 55 2.29 2.52 -10.57
N ASP A 56 2.45 1.75 -11.64
CA ASP A 56 1.31 1.38 -12.47
C ASP A 56 0.29 0.56 -11.69
N GLN A 57 0.77 -0.36 -10.88
CA GLN A 57 -0.11 -1.18 -10.06
C GLN A 57 -0.79 -0.34 -8.98
N PHE A 58 -0.05 0.57 -8.36
CA PHE A 58 -0.63 1.47 -7.36
C PHE A 58 -1.74 2.31 -7.98
N ASN A 59 -1.47 2.87 -9.16
CA ASN A 59 -2.49 3.68 -9.84
C ASN A 59 -3.73 2.87 -10.18
N GLN A 60 -3.55 1.61 -10.54
CA GLN A 60 -4.67 0.73 -10.83
C GLN A 60 -5.53 0.50 -9.59
N TYR A 61 -4.90 0.25 -8.44
CA TYR A 61 -5.64 0.07 -7.19
C TYR A 61 -6.43 1.33 -6.81
N VAL A 62 -5.83 2.49 -7.01
CA VAL A 62 -6.51 3.76 -6.75
C VAL A 62 -7.72 3.91 -7.68
N ARG A 63 -7.53 3.59 -8.94
CA ARG A 63 -8.60 3.70 -9.93
C ARG A 63 -9.76 2.74 -9.63
N GLU A 64 -9.44 1.58 -9.09
CA GLU A 64 -10.45 0.59 -8.73
C GLU A 64 -11.12 0.87 -7.38
N GLY A 65 -10.65 1.88 -6.67
CA GLY A 65 -11.20 2.22 -5.37
C GLY A 65 -10.72 1.37 -4.22
N LYS A 66 -9.68 0.56 -4.44
CA LYS A 66 -9.12 -0.29 -3.40
C LYS A 66 -8.19 0.49 -2.48
N ILE A 67 -7.60 1.56 -2.98
CA ILE A 67 -6.78 2.47 -2.20
C ILE A 67 -7.38 3.86 -2.35
N ARG A 68 -7.71 4.49 -1.23
CA ARG A 68 -8.26 5.84 -1.22
C ARG A 68 -7.23 6.79 -0.66
N ILE A 69 -6.80 7.73 -1.48
CA ILE A 69 -5.80 8.71 -1.07
C ILE A 69 -6.51 9.79 -0.26
N GLN A 70 -5.95 10.07 0.91
CA GLN A 70 -6.46 11.12 1.80
C GLN A 70 -5.51 12.32 1.73
N ASN A 71 -6.05 13.45 1.37
CA ASN A 71 -5.29 14.70 1.32
C ASN A 71 -5.63 15.58 2.49
#